data_9c62cc4e78d151212799671ae208e9cd
#
_entry.id   9c62cc4e78d151212799671ae208e9cd
#
_cell.length_a   1.000
_cell.length_b   1.000
_cell.length_c   1.000
_cell.angle_alpha   90.00
_cell.angle_beta   90.00
_cell.angle_gamma   90.00
#
_symmetry.space_group_name_H-M   'P 1'
#
loop_
_entity.id
_entity.type
_entity.pdbx_description
1 polymer ?
#
loop_
_entity_poly.entity_id
_entity_poly.type
_entity_poly.pdbx_seq_one_letter_code
_entity_poly.pdbx_strand_id
1 'polypeptide(L)'
;MANREKSILIGNGFNINFGGKAYTNDYIIKRIVFNARANRYEALFSGEISGDEIANIFTRLATWANDISAGKYDAIIPDTERPILEDFKARYNWELSHYYEVGLEDWFFILHVYFLQNADIADNWSSAKQGFERMMLDAIYNDGDIQSLYKDMGKPVKRWLLGFSKVFTLNYDNNVEDLIKRPVFHLHGDFRTLANSEDPHTLWGYMRHQKGDNLEIPAGLEHCFCNALFDYAGEYKYKIAYAFEQGERGLKALEKSGIPLQYFPAPIEDLIRAHREHPDLV
;
A
#
# COMPACT_ATOMS: atom_id res chain seq x y z
N MET A 1 21.26 -6.22 -34.71
CA MET A 1 21.25 -5.79 -33.29
C MET A 1 19.91 -6.25 -32.72
N ALA A 2 19.92 -7.19 -31.80
CA ALA A 2 18.67 -7.62 -31.14
C ALA A 2 18.07 -6.39 -30.44
N ASN A 3 16.82 -6.07 -30.77
CA ASN A 3 16.08 -5.01 -30.09
C ASN A 3 15.94 -5.46 -28.64
N ARG A 4 16.70 -4.88 -27.71
CA ARG A 4 16.56 -5.20 -26.27
C ARG A 4 15.16 -4.76 -25.87
N GLU A 5 14.37 -5.71 -25.44
CA GLU A 5 13.08 -5.39 -24.84
C GLU A 5 13.31 -4.57 -23.57
N LYS A 6 12.65 -3.42 -23.49
CA LYS A 6 12.74 -2.52 -22.32
C LYS A 6 11.47 -2.64 -21.51
N SER A 7 11.64 -2.72 -20.21
CA SER A 7 10.53 -2.65 -19.24
C SER A 7 10.65 -1.39 -18.39
N ILE A 8 9.55 -0.97 -17.78
CA ILE A 8 9.53 0.17 -16.87
C ILE A 8 8.70 -0.15 -15.63
N LEU A 9 9.12 0.36 -14.49
CA LEU A 9 8.36 0.38 -13.24
C LEU A 9 7.97 1.82 -12.92
N ILE A 10 6.69 2.03 -12.63
CA ILE A 10 6.09 3.34 -12.35
C ILE A 10 5.61 3.36 -10.90
N GLY A 11 5.94 4.42 -10.18
CA GLY A 11 5.47 4.66 -8.82
C GLY A 11 4.66 5.96 -8.69
N ASN A 12 4.31 6.32 -7.45
CA ASN A 12 3.45 7.46 -7.16
C ASN A 12 3.99 8.83 -7.64
N GLY A 13 5.31 8.97 -7.84
CA GLY A 13 5.88 10.16 -8.47
C GLY A 13 5.26 10.51 -9.83
N PHE A 14 4.77 9.50 -10.54
CA PHE A 14 4.04 9.70 -11.78
C PHE A 14 2.69 10.41 -11.54
N ASN A 15 1.92 9.98 -10.55
CA ASN A 15 0.67 10.62 -10.17
C ASN A 15 0.87 12.04 -9.64
N ILE A 16 1.92 12.25 -8.83
CA ILE A 16 2.27 13.59 -8.33
C ILE A 16 2.60 14.54 -9.49
N ASN A 17 3.26 14.07 -10.53
CA ASN A 17 3.62 14.89 -11.68
C ASN A 17 2.41 15.41 -12.46
N PHE A 18 1.31 14.66 -12.52
CA PHE A 18 0.10 15.02 -13.27
C PHE A 18 -1.05 15.52 -12.38
N GLY A 19 -1.19 14.96 -11.18
CA GLY A 19 -2.25 15.33 -10.22
C GLY A 19 -1.79 16.32 -9.14
N GLY A 20 -0.50 16.67 -9.15
CA GLY A 20 0.06 17.64 -8.22
C GLY A 20 0.05 17.21 -6.77
N LYS A 21 0.00 18.17 -5.88
CA LYS A 21 0.11 17.97 -4.42
C LYS A 21 -0.96 17.07 -3.83
N ALA A 22 -2.10 16.90 -4.48
CA ALA A 22 -3.19 16.06 -3.98
C ALA A 22 -2.76 14.61 -3.72
N TYR A 23 -1.71 14.13 -4.38
CA TYR A 23 -1.19 12.77 -4.29
C TYR A 23 0.17 12.67 -3.59
N THR A 24 0.63 13.75 -2.97
CA THR A 24 1.78 13.69 -2.07
C THR A 24 1.36 13.07 -0.72
N ASN A 25 2.33 12.45 -0.05
CA ASN A 25 2.13 11.79 1.23
C ASN A 25 1.41 12.68 2.26
N ASP A 26 1.86 13.93 2.40
CA ASP A 26 1.31 14.88 3.37
C ASP A 26 -0.17 15.22 3.07
N TYR A 27 -0.55 15.36 1.82
CA TYR A 27 -1.94 15.62 1.43
C TYR A 27 -2.85 14.41 1.62
N ILE A 28 -2.35 13.21 1.36
CA ILE A 28 -3.11 11.97 1.61
C ILE A 28 -3.39 11.83 3.10
N ILE A 29 -2.38 12.00 3.96
CA ILE A 29 -2.58 11.90 5.41
C ILE A 29 -3.51 13.00 5.95
N LYS A 30 -3.37 14.23 5.46
CA LYS A 30 -4.30 15.32 5.83
C LYS A 30 -5.74 15.00 5.42
N ARG A 31 -5.93 14.37 4.26
CA ARG A 31 -7.25 13.93 3.80
C ARG A 31 -7.83 12.84 4.69
N ILE A 32 -7.02 11.89 5.15
CA ILE A 32 -7.45 10.88 6.12
C ILE A 32 -7.99 11.55 7.39
N VAL A 33 -7.24 12.46 7.98
CA VAL A 33 -7.65 13.16 9.21
C VAL A 33 -8.93 13.99 8.96
N PHE A 34 -9.04 14.64 7.82
CA PHE A 34 -10.23 15.40 7.45
C PHE A 34 -11.46 14.50 7.29
N ASN A 35 -11.34 13.43 6.55
CA ASN A 35 -12.42 12.46 6.29
C ASN A 35 -12.83 11.73 7.59
N ALA A 36 -11.87 11.39 8.45
CA ALA A 36 -12.15 10.79 9.74
C ALA A 36 -13.03 11.70 10.61
N ARG A 37 -12.68 12.98 10.73
CA ARG A 37 -13.49 13.98 11.47
C ARG A 37 -14.88 14.20 10.88
N ALA A 38 -15.05 13.89 9.60
CA ALA A 38 -16.37 13.89 8.94
C ALA A 38 -17.13 12.56 9.12
N ASN A 39 -16.66 11.68 9.99
CA ASN A 39 -17.21 10.37 10.29
C ASN A 39 -17.29 9.42 9.09
N ARG A 40 -16.46 9.62 8.06
CA ARG A 40 -16.48 8.82 6.83
C ARG A 40 -16.04 7.37 7.06
N TYR A 41 -15.25 7.12 8.11
CA TYR A 41 -14.57 5.83 8.30
C TYR A 41 -15.14 4.95 9.41
N GLU A 42 -16.11 5.41 10.19
CA GLU A 42 -16.66 4.66 11.33
C GLU A 42 -17.14 3.24 10.91
N ALA A 43 -17.77 3.14 9.73
CA ALA A 43 -18.25 1.86 9.22
C ALA A 43 -17.11 0.87 8.88
N LEU A 44 -15.89 1.34 8.65
CA LEU A 44 -14.72 0.48 8.42
C LEU A 44 -14.22 -0.21 9.69
N PHE A 45 -14.63 0.28 10.85
CA PHE A 45 -14.29 -0.24 12.18
C PHE A 45 -15.49 -0.77 12.93
N SER A 46 -16.57 -1.13 12.21
CA SER A 46 -17.82 -1.64 12.83
C SER A 46 -18.43 -0.70 13.88
N GLY A 47 -18.13 0.60 13.80
CA GLY A 47 -18.59 1.60 14.77
C GLY A 47 -17.87 1.56 16.13
N GLU A 48 -16.85 0.72 16.30
CA GLU A 48 -16.08 0.59 17.55
C GLU A 48 -15.14 1.76 17.80
N ILE A 49 -14.70 2.45 16.73
CA ILE A 49 -13.79 3.60 16.78
C ILE A 49 -14.46 4.78 16.09
N SER A 50 -14.61 5.88 16.80
CA SER A 50 -15.21 7.11 16.27
C SER A 50 -14.24 7.84 15.31
N GLY A 51 -14.78 8.69 14.43
CA GLY A 51 -13.98 9.49 13.52
C GLY A 51 -12.99 10.41 14.25
N ASP A 52 -13.37 10.96 15.40
CA ASP A 52 -12.47 11.78 16.22
C ASP A 52 -11.33 10.98 16.82
N GLU A 53 -11.58 9.75 17.27
CA GLU A 53 -10.53 8.84 17.78
C GLU A 53 -9.55 8.48 16.66
N ILE A 54 -10.05 8.15 15.47
CA ILE A 54 -9.20 7.92 14.28
C ILE A 54 -8.33 9.14 14.00
N ALA A 55 -8.93 10.34 13.94
CA ALA A 55 -8.19 11.58 13.69
C ALA A 55 -7.13 11.84 14.77
N ASN A 56 -7.44 11.56 16.04
CA ASN A 56 -6.51 11.69 17.15
C ASN A 56 -5.33 10.71 17.05
N ILE A 57 -5.56 9.47 16.62
CA ILE A 57 -4.49 8.50 16.35
C ILE A 57 -3.54 9.09 15.32
N PHE A 58 -4.05 9.55 14.18
CA PHE A 58 -3.22 10.07 13.09
C PHE A 58 -2.46 11.34 13.44
N THR A 59 -3.06 12.25 14.19
CA THR A 59 -2.38 13.49 14.60
C THR A 59 -1.24 13.27 15.58
N ARG A 60 -1.12 12.07 16.18
CA ARG A 60 -0.03 11.68 17.09
C ARG A 60 1.10 10.90 16.42
N LEU A 61 0.99 10.58 15.12
CA LEU A 61 1.99 9.76 14.42
C LEU A 61 3.42 10.32 14.55
N ALA A 62 3.61 11.64 14.44
CA ALA A 62 4.93 12.24 14.59
C ALA A 62 5.52 12.01 16.00
N THR A 63 4.72 12.15 17.04
CA THR A 63 5.15 11.89 18.42
C THR A 63 5.61 10.43 18.58
N TRP A 64 4.83 9.50 18.09
CA TRP A 64 5.19 8.08 18.17
C TRP A 64 6.42 7.75 17.33
N ALA A 65 6.53 8.31 16.12
CA ALA A 65 7.71 8.14 15.29
C ALA A 65 8.99 8.63 15.99
N ASN A 66 8.92 9.81 16.61
CA ASN A 66 10.03 10.35 17.40
C ASN A 66 10.38 9.45 18.59
N ASP A 67 9.38 8.96 19.32
CA ASP A 67 9.55 8.03 20.44
C ASP A 67 10.21 6.70 20.00
N ILE A 68 9.79 6.15 18.84
CA ILE A 68 10.38 4.94 18.26
C ILE A 68 11.84 5.21 17.85
N SER A 69 12.08 6.31 17.16
CA SER A 69 13.44 6.69 16.72
C SER A 69 14.39 6.93 17.89
N ALA A 70 13.87 7.43 19.01
CA ALA A 70 14.62 7.58 20.26
C ALA A 70 14.85 6.25 21.02
N GLY A 71 14.34 5.13 20.53
CA GLY A 71 14.53 3.80 21.13
C GLY A 71 13.60 3.49 22.31
N LYS A 72 12.57 4.29 22.55
CA LYS A 72 11.65 4.14 23.69
C LYS A 72 10.95 2.77 23.72
N TYR A 73 10.73 2.17 22.54
CA TYR A 73 10.00 0.92 22.37
C TYR A 73 10.87 -0.27 21.96
N ASP A 74 12.20 -0.13 21.92
CA ASP A 74 13.12 -1.17 21.44
C ASP A 74 12.97 -2.51 22.18
N ALA A 75 12.61 -2.47 23.45
CA ALA A 75 12.48 -3.67 24.28
C ALA A 75 11.22 -4.51 23.97
N ILE A 76 10.20 -3.92 23.35
CA ILE A 76 8.94 -4.63 23.05
C ILE A 76 8.86 -5.11 21.59
N ILE A 77 9.76 -4.64 20.74
CA ILE A 77 9.80 -5.03 19.32
C ILE A 77 10.52 -6.37 19.20
N PRO A 78 9.88 -7.38 18.58
CA PRO A 78 10.49 -8.70 18.40
C PRO A 78 11.81 -8.64 17.61
N ASP A 79 12.74 -9.54 17.91
CA ASP A 79 14.03 -9.61 17.22
C ASP A 79 13.87 -9.85 15.71
N THR A 80 12.81 -10.52 15.28
CA THR A 80 12.48 -10.73 13.88
C THR A 80 12.13 -9.43 13.13
N GLU A 81 11.74 -8.39 13.85
CA GLU A 81 11.36 -7.07 13.30
C GLU A 81 12.47 -6.02 13.47
N ARG A 82 13.60 -6.38 14.09
CA ARG A 82 14.75 -5.49 14.27
C ARG A 82 15.22 -4.83 12.96
N PRO A 83 15.32 -5.53 11.83
CA PRO A 83 15.72 -4.89 10.57
C PRO A 83 14.76 -3.76 10.16
N ILE A 84 13.46 -3.93 10.39
CA ILE A 84 12.43 -2.91 10.09
C ILE A 84 12.60 -1.70 11.01
N LEU A 85 12.85 -1.95 12.30
CA LEU A 85 13.09 -0.90 13.29
C LEU A 85 14.33 -0.06 12.94
N GLU A 86 15.43 -0.71 12.58
CA GLU A 86 16.69 -0.02 12.23
C GLU A 86 16.52 0.81 10.94
N ASP A 87 15.83 0.26 9.94
CA ASP A 87 15.50 0.98 8.72
C ASP A 87 14.57 2.18 9.01
N PHE A 88 13.58 2.03 9.89
CA PHE A 88 12.72 3.11 10.34
C PHE A 88 13.52 4.22 11.02
N LYS A 89 14.40 3.88 11.98
CA LYS A 89 15.28 4.83 12.68
C LYS A 89 16.22 5.56 11.72
N ALA A 90 16.73 4.86 10.70
CA ALA A 90 17.59 5.47 9.69
C ALA A 90 16.84 6.52 8.86
N ARG A 91 15.56 6.24 8.52
CA ARG A 91 14.69 7.20 7.80
C ARG A 91 14.28 8.39 8.64
N TYR A 92 14.06 8.22 9.93
CA TYR A 92 13.59 9.26 10.86
C TYR A 92 14.68 9.61 11.89
N ASN A 93 15.84 10.01 11.39
CA ASN A 93 16.98 10.43 12.20
C ASN A 93 16.96 11.92 12.60
N TRP A 94 15.81 12.58 12.38
CA TRP A 94 15.52 13.95 12.78
C TRP A 94 14.17 14.01 13.50
N GLU A 95 13.96 15.06 14.29
CA GLU A 95 12.68 15.27 14.98
C GLU A 95 11.58 15.69 14.00
N LEU A 96 10.50 14.90 13.96
CA LEU A 96 9.30 15.22 13.20
C LEU A 96 8.46 16.22 13.97
N SER A 97 8.03 17.29 13.31
CA SER A 97 7.17 18.33 13.88
C SER A 97 5.69 18.10 13.59
N HIS A 98 5.38 17.43 12.47
CA HIS A 98 4.02 17.27 12.01
C HIS A 98 3.71 15.80 11.63
N TYR A 99 2.50 15.35 11.95
CA TYR A 99 2.03 13.99 11.68
C TYR A 99 2.07 13.61 10.20
N TYR A 100 1.93 14.56 9.29
CA TYR A 100 1.96 14.33 7.84
C TYR A 100 3.38 14.24 7.24
N GLU A 101 4.41 14.34 8.06
CA GLU A 101 5.81 14.09 7.67
C GLU A 101 6.15 12.60 7.71
N VAL A 102 5.31 11.79 8.37
CA VAL A 102 5.46 10.33 8.41
C VAL A 102 5.07 9.74 7.06
N GLY A 103 5.90 8.84 6.53
CA GLY A 103 5.62 8.11 5.28
C GLY A 103 4.38 7.23 5.38
N LEU A 104 3.58 7.13 4.30
CA LEU A 104 2.36 6.32 4.28
C LEU A 104 2.61 4.86 4.65
N GLU A 105 3.74 4.31 4.25
CA GLU A 105 4.10 2.93 4.55
C GLU A 105 4.56 2.73 6.00
N ASP A 106 5.02 3.79 6.65
CA ASP A 106 5.63 3.72 7.98
C ASP A 106 4.63 3.79 9.12
N TRP A 107 3.44 4.35 8.89
CA TRP A 107 2.44 4.41 9.96
C TRP A 107 1.87 3.05 10.34
N PHE A 108 1.87 2.05 9.45
CA PHE A 108 1.53 0.69 9.85
C PHE A 108 2.52 0.13 10.86
N PHE A 109 3.82 0.41 10.72
CA PHE A 109 4.81 0.03 11.70
C PHE A 109 4.59 0.79 13.02
N ILE A 110 4.31 2.09 12.96
CA ILE A 110 4.01 2.90 14.16
C ILE A 110 2.77 2.37 14.88
N LEU A 111 1.70 2.08 14.15
CA LEU A 111 0.47 1.52 14.71
C LEU A 111 0.72 0.13 15.30
N HIS A 112 1.50 -0.71 14.62
CA HIS A 112 1.89 -2.01 15.15
C HIS A 112 2.61 -1.89 16.49
N VAL A 113 3.58 -0.99 16.61
CA VAL A 113 4.28 -0.69 17.87
C VAL A 113 3.29 -0.21 18.94
N TYR A 114 2.32 0.64 18.57
CA TYR A 114 1.27 1.08 19.48
C TYR A 114 0.45 -0.09 20.03
N PHE A 115 0.05 -1.04 19.18
CA PHE A 115 -0.70 -2.23 19.61
C PHE A 115 0.16 -3.18 20.45
N LEU A 116 1.45 -3.35 20.13
CA LEU A 116 2.37 -4.13 20.95
C LEU A 116 2.52 -3.56 22.38
N GLN A 117 2.50 -2.24 22.50
CA GLN A 117 2.58 -1.57 23.81
C GLN A 117 1.32 -1.74 24.64
N ASN A 118 0.16 -1.90 24.00
CA ASN A 118 -1.15 -1.99 24.65
C ASN A 118 -1.69 -3.42 24.52
N ALA A 119 -1.19 -4.32 25.35
CA ALA A 119 -1.45 -5.75 25.28
C ALA A 119 -2.96 -6.13 25.40
N ASP A 120 -3.78 -5.28 26.03
CA ASP A 120 -5.21 -5.44 26.17
C ASP A 120 -5.98 -5.27 24.84
N ILE A 121 -5.39 -4.59 23.86
CA ILE A 121 -5.98 -4.41 22.52
C ILE A 121 -5.15 -5.10 21.41
N ALA A 122 -4.06 -5.77 21.75
CA ALA A 122 -3.17 -6.41 20.78
C ALA A 122 -3.90 -7.42 19.87
N ASP A 123 -4.87 -8.16 20.42
CA ASP A 123 -5.66 -9.14 19.67
C ASP A 123 -6.54 -8.49 18.57
N ASN A 124 -6.84 -7.20 18.69
CA ASN A 124 -7.64 -6.45 17.73
C ASN A 124 -6.81 -5.89 16.55
N TRP A 125 -5.48 -6.08 16.56
CA TRP A 125 -4.60 -5.51 15.54
C TRP A 125 -5.02 -5.90 14.12
N SER A 126 -5.34 -7.17 13.89
CA SER A 126 -5.71 -7.62 12.54
C SER A 126 -6.95 -6.91 11.97
N SER A 127 -7.99 -6.72 12.81
CA SER A 127 -9.19 -5.97 12.42
C SER A 127 -8.90 -4.49 12.22
N ALA A 128 -8.16 -3.88 13.15
CA ALA A 128 -7.80 -2.47 13.08
C ALA A 128 -6.93 -2.18 11.85
N LYS A 129 -5.93 -3.02 11.56
CA LYS A 129 -5.08 -2.92 10.39
C LYS A 129 -5.89 -2.84 9.11
N GLN A 130 -6.90 -3.69 8.97
CA GLN A 130 -7.76 -3.70 7.79
C GLN A 130 -8.59 -2.42 7.64
N GLY A 131 -9.11 -1.88 8.73
CA GLY A 131 -9.79 -0.58 8.72
C GLY A 131 -8.86 0.53 8.25
N PHE A 132 -7.64 0.55 8.77
CA PHE A 132 -6.61 1.52 8.38
C PHE A 132 -6.18 1.40 6.92
N GLU A 133 -6.01 0.18 6.40
CA GLU A 133 -5.71 -0.04 4.98
C GLU A 133 -6.78 0.54 4.07
N ARG A 134 -8.06 0.30 4.42
CA ARG A 134 -9.19 0.84 3.65
C ARG A 134 -9.27 2.35 3.69
N MET A 135 -9.02 2.96 4.84
CA MET A 135 -8.94 4.43 4.96
C MET A 135 -7.87 5.01 4.04
N MET A 136 -6.71 4.35 3.96
CA MET A 136 -5.65 4.79 3.08
C MET A 136 -6.07 4.69 1.62
N LEU A 137 -6.68 3.57 1.23
CA LEU A 137 -7.20 3.39 -0.13
C LEU A 137 -8.21 4.47 -0.49
N ASP A 138 -9.16 4.81 0.40
CA ASP A 138 -10.10 5.90 0.20
C ASP A 138 -9.38 7.25 0.02
N ALA A 139 -8.43 7.54 0.88
CA ALA A 139 -7.69 8.78 0.80
C ALA A 139 -6.84 8.90 -0.48
N ILE A 140 -6.29 7.80 -0.99
CA ILE A 140 -5.59 7.78 -2.27
C ILE A 140 -6.58 7.90 -3.42
N TYR A 141 -7.73 7.22 -3.34
CA TYR A 141 -8.77 7.24 -4.37
C TYR A 141 -9.32 8.64 -4.62
N ASN A 142 -9.46 9.43 -3.54
CA ASN A 142 -9.85 10.83 -3.59
C ASN A 142 -11.13 11.06 -4.42
N ASP A 143 -12.21 10.41 -4.01
CA ASP A 143 -13.52 10.45 -4.69
C ASP A 143 -13.48 10.11 -6.20
N GLY A 144 -12.47 9.36 -6.60
CA GLY A 144 -12.26 8.93 -7.99
C GLY A 144 -11.38 9.84 -8.83
N ASP A 145 -10.95 10.97 -8.32
CA ASP A 145 -10.10 11.93 -9.06
C ASP A 145 -8.81 11.28 -9.56
N ILE A 146 -8.21 10.38 -8.76
CA ILE A 146 -6.99 9.69 -9.16
C ILE A 146 -7.14 8.89 -10.47
N GLN A 147 -8.33 8.38 -10.76
CA GLN A 147 -8.59 7.57 -11.95
C GLN A 147 -8.68 8.40 -13.25
N SER A 148 -8.61 9.72 -13.14
CA SER A 148 -8.80 10.61 -14.29
C SER A 148 -7.53 11.35 -14.71
N LEU A 149 -6.41 11.17 -14.04
CA LEU A 149 -5.15 11.90 -14.32
C LEU A 149 -4.61 11.65 -15.72
N TYR A 150 -4.90 10.49 -16.31
CA TYR A 150 -4.49 10.18 -17.68
C TYR A 150 -5.00 11.20 -18.73
N LYS A 151 -6.07 11.93 -18.42
CA LYS A 151 -6.63 12.97 -19.31
C LYS A 151 -5.69 14.14 -19.49
N ASP A 152 -4.85 14.41 -18.47
CA ASP A 152 -3.87 15.49 -18.47
C ASP A 152 -2.50 15.04 -19.00
N MET A 153 -2.34 13.73 -19.24
CA MET A 153 -1.13 13.16 -19.80
C MET A 153 -1.10 13.32 -21.33
N GLY A 154 -0.21 14.15 -21.82
CA GLY A 154 -0.12 14.47 -23.25
C GLY A 154 0.39 13.33 -24.14
N LYS A 155 0.28 13.51 -25.45
CA LYS A 155 0.78 12.56 -26.47
C LYS A 155 2.26 12.18 -26.30
N PRO A 156 3.18 13.06 -25.85
CA PRO A 156 4.58 12.68 -25.63
C PRO A 156 4.73 11.58 -24.58
N VAL A 157 4.01 11.66 -23.46
CA VAL A 157 4.02 10.66 -22.38
C VAL A 157 3.50 9.31 -22.90
N LYS A 158 2.37 9.34 -23.61
CA LYS A 158 1.84 8.13 -24.25
C LYS A 158 2.85 7.47 -25.18
N ARG A 159 3.52 8.26 -26.03
CA ARG A 159 4.51 7.75 -26.97
C ARG A 159 5.72 7.14 -26.25
N TRP A 160 6.15 7.79 -25.19
CA TRP A 160 7.26 7.31 -24.36
C TRP A 160 6.94 5.96 -23.72
N LEU A 161 5.79 5.84 -23.08
CA LEU A 161 5.32 4.59 -22.46
C LEU A 161 5.16 3.45 -23.46
N LEU A 162 4.67 3.75 -24.67
CA LEU A 162 4.55 2.76 -25.75
C LEU A 162 5.88 2.22 -26.26
N GLY A 163 6.99 2.87 -25.91
CA GLY A 163 8.35 2.40 -26.21
C GLY A 163 8.82 1.25 -25.34
N PHE A 164 8.09 0.90 -24.28
CA PHE A 164 8.43 -0.22 -23.40
C PHE A 164 7.60 -1.46 -23.76
N SER A 165 8.24 -2.64 -23.69
CA SER A 165 7.58 -3.93 -23.96
C SER A 165 6.65 -4.33 -22.80
N LYS A 166 7.06 -4.08 -21.55
CA LYS A 166 6.27 -4.31 -20.34
C LYS A 166 6.25 -3.05 -19.49
N VAL A 167 5.10 -2.80 -18.88
CA VAL A 167 4.92 -1.71 -17.93
C VAL A 167 4.41 -2.29 -16.62
N PHE A 168 5.12 -2.02 -15.55
CA PHE A 168 4.77 -2.39 -14.18
C PHE A 168 4.44 -1.12 -13.40
N THR A 169 3.57 -1.23 -12.42
CA THR A 169 3.22 -0.10 -11.56
C THR A 169 3.04 -0.52 -10.10
N LEU A 170 3.43 0.36 -9.19
CA LEU A 170 3.10 0.30 -7.77
C LEU A 170 1.81 1.07 -7.46
N ASN A 171 1.29 1.82 -8.44
CA ASN A 171 0.09 2.62 -8.26
C ASN A 171 -1.17 1.75 -8.38
N TYR A 172 -2.21 2.13 -7.65
CA TYR A 172 -3.49 1.44 -7.64
C TYR A 172 -4.46 1.92 -8.73
N ASP A 173 -4.15 3.05 -9.36
CA ASP A 173 -4.96 3.65 -10.42
C ASP A 173 -4.69 3.04 -11.80
N ASN A 174 -5.60 3.32 -12.74
CA ASN A 174 -5.54 2.78 -14.10
C ASN A 174 -5.05 3.78 -15.15
N ASN A 175 -4.45 4.88 -14.71
CA ASN A 175 -4.10 5.98 -15.61
C ASN A 175 -3.20 5.54 -16.77
N VAL A 176 -2.23 4.68 -16.49
CA VAL A 176 -1.29 4.23 -17.52
C VAL A 176 -1.99 3.36 -18.57
N GLU A 177 -2.82 2.41 -18.14
CA GLU A 177 -3.59 1.58 -19.08
C GLU A 177 -4.57 2.41 -19.90
N ASP A 178 -5.24 3.34 -19.24
CA ASP A 178 -6.20 4.22 -19.93
C ASP A 178 -5.51 5.13 -20.93
N LEU A 179 -4.29 5.54 -20.65
CA LEU A 179 -3.47 6.32 -21.56
C LEU A 179 -2.98 5.52 -22.77
N ILE A 180 -2.35 4.35 -22.51
CA ILE A 180 -1.68 3.58 -23.58
C ILE A 180 -2.58 2.52 -24.23
N LYS A 181 -3.70 2.16 -23.60
CA LYS A 181 -4.63 1.10 -24.04
C LYS A 181 -3.94 -0.26 -24.20
N ARG A 182 -3.08 -0.59 -23.27
CA ARG A 182 -2.36 -1.86 -23.17
C ARG A 182 -2.36 -2.33 -21.73
N PRO A 183 -2.23 -3.65 -21.48
CA PRO A 183 -2.09 -4.19 -20.11
C PRO A 183 -0.89 -3.59 -19.38
N VAL A 184 -1.08 -3.29 -18.11
CA VAL A 184 -0.07 -2.86 -17.14
C VAL A 184 -0.11 -3.84 -15.97
N PHE A 185 1.05 -4.18 -15.41
CA PHE A 185 1.14 -5.10 -14.30
C PHE A 185 1.14 -4.33 -12.98
N HIS A 186 0.06 -4.44 -12.23
CA HIS A 186 -0.09 -3.81 -10.92
C HIS A 186 0.51 -4.71 -9.84
N LEU A 187 1.66 -4.33 -9.29
CA LEU A 187 2.37 -5.13 -8.30
C LEU A 187 1.64 -5.18 -6.95
N HIS A 188 0.88 -4.15 -6.62
CA HIS A 188 0.15 -4.01 -5.36
C HIS A 188 -1.37 -4.06 -5.55
N GLY A 189 -1.85 -4.53 -6.70
CA GLY A 189 -3.27 -4.51 -7.03
C GLY A 189 -3.75 -3.17 -7.58
N ASP A 190 -5.03 -3.07 -7.81
CA ASP A 190 -5.65 -1.92 -8.42
C ASP A 190 -7.09 -1.70 -7.94
N PHE A 191 -7.61 -0.49 -8.14
CA PHE A 191 -8.97 -0.12 -7.78
C PHE A 191 -10.07 -0.73 -8.67
N ARG A 192 -9.73 -1.35 -9.81
CA ARG A 192 -10.73 -1.93 -10.73
C ARG A 192 -11.30 -3.23 -10.21
N THR A 193 -10.45 -4.02 -9.56
CA THR A 193 -10.85 -5.33 -9.07
C THR A 193 -11.52 -5.14 -7.72
N LEU A 194 -12.79 -4.78 -7.75
CA LEU A 194 -13.59 -4.68 -6.54
C LEU A 194 -13.82 -6.06 -5.95
N ALA A 195 -13.74 -6.13 -4.64
CA ALA A 195 -14.15 -7.32 -3.93
C ALA A 195 -15.66 -7.50 -4.11
N ASN A 196 -16.03 -8.64 -4.66
CA ASN A 196 -17.41 -9.08 -4.65
C ASN A 196 -17.57 -10.08 -3.51
N SER A 197 -18.48 -9.81 -2.56
CA SER A 197 -18.79 -10.73 -1.48
C SER A 197 -19.31 -12.08 -1.98
N GLU A 198 -19.83 -12.12 -3.20
CA GLU A 198 -20.36 -13.33 -3.85
C GLU A 198 -19.31 -14.04 -4.71
N ASP A 199 -18.16 -13.41 -5.00
CA ASP A 199 -17.07 -14.02 -5.79
C ASP A 199 -15.88 -14.37 -4.88
N PRO A 200 -15.79 -15.64 -4.43
CA PRO A 200 -14.69 -16.11 -3.60
C PRO A 200 -13.35 -16.18 -4.34
N HIS A 201 -13.34 -16.01 -5.66
CA HIS A 201 -12.13 -16.03 -6.49
C HIS A 201 -11.46 -14.66 -6.62
N THR A 202 -12.11 -13.58 -6.16
CA THR A 202 -11.39 -12.32 -5.98
C THR A 202 -10.34 -12.49 -4.88
N LEU A 203 -9.20 -11.84 -5.04
CA LEU A 203 -8.16 -11.85 -4.01
C LEU A 203 -8.72 -11.43 -2.64
N TRP A 204 -9.63 -10.47 -2.64
CA TRP A 204 -10.37 -10.04 -1.48
C TRP A 204 -11.27 -11.13 -0.89
N GLY A 205 -12.10 -11.80 -1.72
CA GLY A 205 -12.92 -12.92 -1.29
C GLY A 205 -12.09 -14.00 -0.64
N TYR A 206 -10.95 -14.33 -1.24
CA TYR A 206 -10.04 -15.34 -0.71
C TYR A 206 -9.42 -14.98 0.64
N MET A 207 -8.99 -13.74 0.83
CA MET A 207 -8.35 -13.30 2.07
C MET A 207 -9.34 -13.09 3.22
N ARG A 208 -10.64 -12.91 2.94
CA ARG A 208 -11.66 -12.54 3.94
C ARG A 208 -12.74 -13.56 4.17
N HIS A 209 -12.97 -14.51 3.30
CA HIS A 209 -13.84 -15.63 3.56
C HIS A 209 -13.14 -16.70 4.41
N GLN A 210 -12.78 -16.34 5.62
CA GLN A 210 -12.83 -17.32 6.68
C GLN A 210 -14.32 -17.63 6.90
N LYS A 211 -14.67 -18.91 6.83
CA LYS A 211 -16.04 -19.41 6.92
C LYS A 211 -16.90 -18.60 7.88
N GLY A 212 -17.88 -17.90 7.37
CA GLY A 212 -18.99 -17.36 8.16
C GLY A 212 -19.14 -15.84 8.20
N ASP A 213 -18.18 -15.05 7.68
CA ASP A 213 -18.30 -13.60 7.75
C ASP A 213 -19.00 -13.05 6.50
N ASN A 214 -20.22 -12.57 6.69
CA ASN A 214 -20.88 -11.72 5.70
C ASN A 214 -20.14 -10.37 5.69
N LEU A 215 -19.40 -10.11 4.62
CA LEU A 215 -18.74 -8.83 4.45
C LEU A 215 -19.78 -7.78 4.01
N GLU A 216 -20.13 -6.88 4.91
CA GLU A 216 -20.91 -5.69 4.55
C GLU A 216 -19.97 -4.62 4.02
N ILE A 217 -20.14 -4.25 2.73
CA ILE A 217 -19.39 -3.16 2.10
C ILE A 217 -20.15 -1.86 2.35
N PRO A 218 -19.59 -0.90 3.10
CA PRO A 218 -20.26 0.37 3.34
C PRO A 218 -20.44 1.16 2.03
N ALA A 219 -21.65 1.71 1.84
CA ALA A 219 -21.97 2.52 0.68
C ALA A 219 -21.03 3.72 0.55
N GLY A 220 -20.49 3.95 -0.66
CA GLY A 220 -19.54 5.03 -0.94
C GLY A 220 -18.08 4.70 -0.61
N LEU A 221 -17.81 3.50 -0.09
CA LEU A 221 -16.46 2.99 0.21
C LEU A 221 -16.13 1.71 -0.57
N GLU A 222 -16.88 1.40 -1.62
CA GLU A 222 -16.73 0.18 -2.42
C GLU A 222 -15.32 0.04 -3.00
N HIS A 223 -14.70 1.14 -3.40
CA HIS A 223 -13.34 1.19 -3.93
C HIS A 223 -12.27 0.79 -2.91
N CYS A 224 -12.57 0.84 -1.61
CA CYS A 224 -11.66 0.38 -0.55
C CYS A 224 -11.63 -1.15 -0.44
N PHE A 225 -12.57 -1.84 -1.09
CA PHE A 225 -12.70 -3.28 -1.09
C PHE A 225 -12.25 -3.84 -2.43
N CYS A 226 -11.07 -3.47 -2.84
CA CYS A 226 -10.40 -3.91 -4.05
C CYS A 226 -9.25 -4.89 -3.72
N ASN A 227 -8.56 -5.36 -4.75
CA ASN A 227 -7.40 -6.23 -4.58
C ASN A 227 -6.10 -5.47 -4.30
N ALA A 228 -6.16 -4.17 -4.08
CA ALA A 228 -4.99 -3.42 -3.63
C ALA A 228 -4.58 -3.87 -2.23
N LEU A 229 -3.34 -4.28 -2.09
CA LEU A 229 -2.80 -4.85 -0.87
C LEU A 229 -1.75 -3.94 -0.27
N PHE A 230 -2.05 -3.41 0.91
CA PHE A 230 -1.08 -2.74 1.76
C PHE A 230 -0.24 -3.68 2.61
N ASP A 231 -0.52 -4.98 2.57
CA ASP A 231 0.25 -6.00 3.28
C ASP A 231 1.74 -6.03 2.94
N TYR A 232 2.16 -5.22 1.96
CA TYR A 232 3.56 -5.02 1.61
C TYR A 232 4.27 -3.93 2.41
N ALA A 233 3.57 -3.25 3.32
CA ALA A 233 4.19 -2.39 4.30
C ALA A 233 4.75 -3.23 5.47
N GLY A 234 5.84 -2.79 6.07
CA GLY A 234 6.46 -3.48 7.21
C GLY A 234 7.09 -4.82 6.84
N GLU A 235 6.80 -5.87 7.59
CA GLU A 235 7.41 -7.20 7.43
C GLU A 235 7.25 -7.79 6.03
N TYR A 236 6.10 -7.61 5.42
CA TYR A 236 5.83 -8.12 4.07
C TYR A 236 6.63 -7.37 3.00
N LYS A 237 6.79 -6.07 3.13
CA LYS A 237 7.66 -5.28 2.25
C LYS A 237 9.09 -5.82 2.26
N TYR A 238 9.62 -6.12 3.45
CA TYR A 238 10.95 -6.71 3.58
C TYR A 238 11.04 -8.08 2.91
N LYS A 239 10.06 -8.95 3.14
CA LYS A 239 10.02 -10.29 2.52
C LYS A 239 9.97 -10.21 1.00
N ILE A 240 9.21 -9.26 0.44
CA ILE A 240 9.09 -9.05 -1.00
C ILE A 240 10.39 -8.46 -1.57
N ALA A 241 10.95 -7.43 -0.94
CA ALA A 241 12.23 -6.87 -1.36
C ALA A 241 13.32 -7.95 -1.39
N TYR A 242 13.39 -8.76 -0.33
CA TYR A 242 14.30 -9.90 -0.28
C TYR A 242 14.05 -10.92 -1.39
N ALA A 243 12.78 -11.20 -1.73
CA ALA A 243 12.44 -12.09 -2.82
C ALA A 243 12.92 -11.55 -4.18
N PHE A 244 12.79 -10.24 -4.42
CA PHE A 244 13.32 -9.61 -5.64
C PHE A 244 14.84 -9.72 -5.72
N GLU A 245 15.56 -9.50 -4.62
CA GLU A 245 17.01 -9.64 -4.57
C GLU A 245 17.47 -11.07 -4.82
N GLN A 246 16.74 -12.05 -4.28
CA GLN A 246 17.09 -13.47 -4.38
C GLN A 246 16.53 -14.16 -5.62
N GLY A 247 15.68 -13.50 -6.39
CA GLY A 247 15.04 -14.09 -7.58
C GLY A 247 14.27 -15.38 -7.24
N GLU A 248 14.52 -16.50 -7.97
CA GLU A 248 13.82 -17.77 -7.73
C GLU A 248 13.98 -18.32 -6.31
N ARG A 249 15.11 -18.07 -5.67
CA ARG A 249 15.31 -18.51 -4.27
C ARG A 249 14.40 -17.72 -3.34
N GLY A 250 14.22 -16.44 -3.59
CA GLY A 250 13.33 -15.57 -2.83
C GLY A 250 11.87 -15.95 -3.02
N LEU A 251 11.42 -16.26 -4.25
CA LEU A 251 10.08 -16.75 -4.51
C LEU A 251 9.78 -18.04 -3.73
N LYS A 252 10.70 -19.01 -3.77
CA LYS A 252 10.56 -20.25 -3.00
C LYS A 252 10.56 -20.01 -1.48
N ALA A 253 11.27 -18.99 -1.01
CA ALA A 253 11.25 -18.61 0.40
C ALA A 253 9.92 -17.99 0.80
N LEU A 254 9.32 -17.15 -0.06
CA LEU A 254 7.97 -16.60 0.12
C LEU A 254 6.92 -17.70 0.16
N GLU A 255 6.95 -18.65 -0.78
CA GLU A 255 6.06 -19.82 -0.78
C GLU A 255 6.16 -20.61 0.53
N LYS A 256 7.38 -20.86 1.01
CA LYS A 256 7.62 -21.57 2.27
C LYS A 256 7.17 -20.77 3.51
N SER A 257 7.13 -19.45 3.43
CA SER A 257 6.65 -18.61 4.52
C SER A 257 5.13 -18.63 4.69
N GLY A 258 4.43 -19.38 3.82
CA GLY A 258 2.98 -19.49 3.87
C GLY A 258 2.23 -18.32 3.21
N ILE A 259 2.95 -17.48 2.46
CA ILE A 259 2.34 -16.44 1.61
C ILE A 259 2.26 -17.02 0.20
N PRO A 260 1.11 -17.51 -0.25
CA PRO A 260 0.97 -18.07 -1.58
C PRO A 260 1.16 -16.99 -2.64
N LEU A 261 2.01 -17.23 -3.64
CA LEU A 261 2.31 -16.30 -4.74
C LEU A 261 1.05 -15.89 -5.52
N GLN A 262 0.04 -16.74 -5.54
CA GLN A 262 -1.26 -16.47 -6.18
C GLN A 262 -2.00 -15.27 -5.55
N TYR A 263 -1.59 -14.80 -4.38
CA TYR A 263 -2.18 -13.62 -3.73
C TYR A 263 -1.54 -12.31 -4.16
N PHE A 264 -0.45 -12.38 -4.89
CA PHE A 264 0.14 -11.19 -5.45
C PHE A 264 -0.69 -10.74 -6.64
N PRO A 265 -1.15 -9.48 -6.67
CA PRO A 265 -2.04 -8.99 -7.71
C PRO A 265 -1.38 -8.85 -9.08
N ALA A 266 -0.06 -8.94 -9.14
CA ALA A 266 0.70 -8.92 -10.36
C ALA A 266 1.61 -10.14 -10.45
N PRO A 267 1.99 -10.57 -11.66
CA PRO A 267 2.89 -11.68 -11.86
C PRO A 267 4.31 -11.30 -11.45
N ILE A 268 4.61 -11.41 -10.15
CA ILE A 268 5.94 -11.13 -9.58
C ILE A 268 7.03 -11.89 -10.33
N GLU A 269 6.75 -13.13 -10.74
CA GLU A 269 7.66 -13.94 -11.57
C GLU A 269 8.05 -13.22 -12.88
N ASP A 270 7.09 -12.53 -13.50
CA ASP A 270 7.34 -11.77 -14.71
C ASP A 270 8.23 -10.55 -14.44
N LEU A 271 8.04 -9.88 -13.29
CA LEU A 271 8.89 -8.77 -12.90
C LEU A 271 10.32 -9.23 -12.60
N ILE A 272 10.48 -10.32 -11.85
CA ILE A 272 11.80 -10.91 -11.55
C ILE A 272 12.49 -11.35 -12.84
N ARG A 273 11.75 -11.98 -13.76
CA ARG A 273 12.28 -12.36 -15.07
C ARG A 273 12.71 -11.12 -15.85
N ALA A 274 11.87 -10.08 -15.91
CA ALA A 274 12.19 -8.83 -16.58
C ALA A 274 13.43 -8.17 -16.00
N HIS A 275 13.59 -8.17 -14.67
CA HIS A 275 14.78 -7.62 -14.01
C HIS A 275 16.06 -8.43 -14.33
N ARG A 276 15.99 -9.75 -14.45
CA ARG A 276 17.11 -10.60 -14.84
C ARG A 276 17.55 -10.36 -16.30
N GLU A 277 16.57 -10.23 -17.19
CA GLU A 277 16.81 -10.00 -18.61
C GLU A 277 17.28 -8.55 -18.87
N HIS A 278 16.89 -7.63 -18.00
CA HIS A 278 17.15 -6.19 -18.11
C HIS A 278 17.57 -5.62 -16.74
N PRO A 279 18.85 -5.79 -16.34
CA PRO A 279 19.34 -5.30 -15.04
C PRO A 279 19.28 -3.77 -14.90
N ASP A 280 19.06 -3.04 -15.98
CA ASP A 280 18.86 -1.57 -16.01
C ASP A 280 17.38 -1.18 -15.79
N LEU A 281 16.55 -2.08 -15.27
CA LEU A 281 15.16 -1.81 -14.92
C LEU A 281 15.15 -0.81 -13.74
N VAL A 282 14.60 0.37 -13.95
CA VAL A 282 14.51 1.45 -12.95
C VAL A 282 13.05 1.66 -12.58
#